data_8160f227f9988f0a5789ee0543dc567c
#
_entry.id   8160f227f9988f0a5789ee0543dc567c
#
_cell.length_a   1.000
_cell.length_b   1.000
_cell.length_c   1.000
_cell.angle_alpha   90.00
_cell.angle_beta   90.00
_cell.angle_gamma   90.00
#
_symmetry.space_group_name_H-M   'P 1'
#
loop_
_entity.id
_entity.type
_entity.pdbx_description
1 polymer ?
#
loop_
_entity_poly.entity_id
_entity_poly.type
_entity_poly.pdbx_seq_one_letter_code
_entity_poly.pdbx_strand_id
1 'polypeptide(L)'
;VLAALVSKSKTGLGEKVDIALVDSVASAMENITMIYQAEGRIPQRIGNRYESTYPYDVFPAKDGDVVIAAGNDKLFGTLCDVMDRPELKADPKFLHIKDRVANHEEMRTIVSAWSSRHTIDEVDSLLNDAGCPASPVNTIDRMVADPQIAGARGMFPEIDQPGIGKLQITATAQKLTRTKSCPRKPAPLLGEDNAAIYGEFLGYDEAKLGELKVLGVI
;
A
#
# COMPACT_ATOMS: atom_id res chain seq x y z
N VAL A 1 6.29 -2.34 -19.35
CA VAL A 1 7.61 -2.18 -20.01
C VAL A 1 8.43 -3.46 -19.89
N LEU A 2 8.73 -4.00 -18.70
CA LEU A 2 9.57 -5.19 -18.54
C LEU A 2 9.04 -6.41 -19.31
N ALA A 3 7.72 -6.65 -19.33
CA ALA A 3 7.13 -7.73 -20.12
C ALA A 3 7.42 -7.57 -21.62
N ALA A 4 7.31 -6.34 -22.16
CA ALA A 4 7.62 -6.06 -23.55
C ALA A 4 9.13 -6.24 -23.86
N LEU A 5 10.01 -5.90 -22.92
CA LEU A 5 11.46 -6.15 -23.07
C LEU A 5 11.78 -7.65 -23.09
N VAL A 6 11.13 -8.45 -22.23
CA VAL A 6 11.27 -9.91 -22.23
C VAL A 6 10.73 -10.50 -23.55
N SER A 7 9.58 -10.01 -24.04
CA SER A 7 9.04 -10.40 -25.35
C SER A 7 10.05 -10.09 -26.46
N LYS A 8 10.56 -8.85 -26.50
CA LYS A 8 11.58 -8.43 -27.49
C LYS A 8 12.84 -9.29 -27.43
N SER A 9 13.31 -9.67 -26.25
CA SER A 9 14.50 -10.52 -26.12
C SER A 9 14.32 -11.92 -26.72
N LYS A 10 13.09 -12.41 -26.80
CA LYS A 10 12.74 -13.72 -27.36
C LYS A 10 12.39 -13.65 -28.85
N THR A 11 11.70 -12.62 -29.27
CA THR A 11 11.15 -12.49 -30.63
C THR A 11 11.99 -11.61 -31.57
N GLY A 12 12.83 -10.75 -31.02
CA GLY A 12 13.55 -9.70 -31.74
C GLY A 12 12.67 -8.49 -32.11
N LEU A 13 11.35 -8.57 -31.88
CA LEU A 13 10.40 -7.53 -32.29
C LEU A 13 10.05 -6.64 -31.09
N GLY A 14 10.14 -5.33 -31.29
CA GLY A 14 9.63 -4.34 -30.34
C GLY A 14 8.12 -4.10 -30.54
N GLU A 15 7.45 -3.61 -29.49
CA GLU A 15 6.03 -3.28 -29.53
C GLU A 15 5.73 -1.98 -28.79
N LYS A 16 4.63 -1.32 -29.16
CA LYS A 16 4.12 -0.17 -28.42
C LYS A 16 3.47 -0.67 -27.12
N VAL A 17 3.82 -0.04 -26.00
CA VAL A 17 3.15 -0.26 -24.72
C VAL A 17 2.18 0.88 -24.49
N ASP A 18 0.89 0.59 -24.49
CA ASP A 18 -0.19 1.55 -24.22
C ASP A 18 -0.79 1.26 -22.85
N ILE A 19 -0.92 2.27 -22.00
CA ILE A 19 -1.45 2.16 -20.63
C ILE A 19 -2.41 3.32 -20.39
N ALA A 20 -3.67 3.00 -20.11
CA ALA A 20 -4.68 3.97 -19.68
C ALA A 20 -4.89 3.89 -18.17
N LEU A 21 -5.04 5.04 -17.52
CA LEU A 21 -5.33 5.11 -16.08
C LEU A 21 -6.66 4.42 -15.75
N VAL A 22 -7.67 4.60 -16.60
CA VAL A 22 -8.99 3.98 -16.40
C VAL A 22 -8.92 2.46 -16.44
N ASP A 23 -8.11 1.88 -17.34
CA ASP A 23 -7.93 0.42 -17.42
C ASP A 23 -7.23 -0.11 -16.18
N SER A 24 -6.24 0.64 -15.67
CA SER A 24 -5.52 0.28 -14.45
C SER A 24 -6.45 0.28 -13.23
N VAL A 25 -7.32 1.28 -13.09
CA VAL A 25 -8.34 1.33 -12.03
C VAL A 25 -9.35 0.20 -12.20
N ALA A 26 -9.86 -0.04 -13.42
CA ALA A 26 -10.81 -1.12 -13.68
C ALA A 26 -10.22 -2.50 -13.33
N SER A 27 -8.93 -2.73 -13.65
CA SER A 27 -8.23 -3.96 -13.28
C SER A 27 -8.05 -4.15 -11.77
N ALA A 28 -7.99 -3.05 -11.01
CA ALA A 28 -7.85 -3.07 -9.55
C ALA A 28 -9.19 -3.23 -8.81
N MET A 29 -10.32 -3.16 -9.51
CA MET A 29 -11.66 -3.22 -8.91
C MET A 29 -12.09 -4.65 -8.49
N GLU A 30 -11.25 -5.64 -8.67
CA GLU A 30 -11.35 -7.00 -8.15
C GLU A 30 -12.80 -7.55 -8.06
N ASN A 31 -13.29 -7.81 -6.84
CA ASN A 31 -14.59 -8.41 -6.58
C ASN A 31 -15.78 -7.55 -7.02
N ILE A 32 -15.64 -6.23 -7.03
CA ILE A 32 -16.76 -5.32 -7.31
C ILE A 32 -17.32 -5.55 -8.72
N THR A 33 -16.44 -5.71 -9.70
CA THR A 33 -16.84 -6.01 -11.08
C THR A 33 -17.46 -7.40 -11.21
N MET A 34 -16.93 -8.39 -10.48
CA MET A 34 -17.45 -9.75 -10.48
C MET A 34 -18.84 -9.87 -9.84
N ILE A 35 -19.10 -9.13 -8.77
CA ILE A 35 -20.45 -9.05 -8.16
C ILE A 35 -21.49 -8.59 -9.19
N TYR A 36 -21.18 -7.53 -9.93
CA TYR A 36 -22.11 -7.04 -10.95
C TYR A 36 -22.29 -8.04 -12.09
N GLN A 37 -21.22 -8.64 -12.58
CA GLN A 37 -21.28 -9.57 -13.71
C GLN A 37 -21.97 -10.90 -13.36
N ALA A 38 -21.76 -11.40 -12.13
CA ALA A 38 -22.32 -12.67 -11.69
C ALA A 38 -23.78 -12.54 -11.19
N GLU A 39 -24.10 -11.45 -10.50
CA GLU A 39 -25.36 -11.27 -9.77
C GLU A 39 -26.25 -10.19 -10.39
N GLY A 40 -25.75 -9.34 -11.30
CA GLY A 40 -26.45 -8.16 -11.81
C GLY A 40 -26.65 -7.05 -10.77
N ARG A 41 -26.10 -7.21 -9.58
CA ARG A 41 -26.21 -6.28 -8.45
C ARG A 41 -25.20 -5.14 -8.60
N ILE A 42 -25.64 -3.90 -8.50
CA ILE A 42 -24.76 -2.72 -8.51
C ILE A 42 -24.21 -2.52 -7.07
N PRO A 43 -22.90 -2.72 -6.86
CA PRO A 43 -22.27 -2.47 -5.56
C PRO A 43 -22.43 -1.02 -5.12
N GLN A 44 -22.66 -0.80 -3.85
CA GLN A 44 -22.81 0.53 -3.25
C GLN A 44 -21.55 0.93 -2.48
N ARG A 45 -21.43 2.20 -2.11
CA ARG A 45 -20.38 2.67 -1.20
C ARG A 45 -20.66 2.15 0.21
N ILE A 46 -19.74 1.37 0.75
CA ILE A 46 -19.88 0.70 2.06
C ILE A 46 -18.80 1.09 3.06
N GLY A 47 -18.04 2.15 2.80
CA GLY A 47 -16.92 2.59 3.63
C GLY A 47 -15.70 1.68 3.47
N ASN A 48 -15.03 1.38 4.58
CA ASN A 48 -13.82 0.55 4.61
C ASN A 48 -14.11 -0.95 4.78
N ARG A 49 -15.37 -1.32 4.96
CA ARG A 49 -15.78 -2.70 5.16
C ARG A 49 -15.52 -3.54 3.90
N TYR A 50 -15.01 -4.75 4.06
CA TYR A 50 -14.98 -5.72 2.98
C TYR A 50 -16.36 -6.35 2.79
N GLU A 51 -16.87 -6.37 1.55
CA GLU A 51 -18.28 -6.71 1.30
C GLU A 51 -18.63 -8.17 1.54
N SER A 52 -17.71 -9.08 1.22
CA SER A 52 -17.98 -10.52 1.18
C SER A 52 -17.67 -11.27 2.48
N THR A 53 -17.06 -10.59 3.46
CA THR A 53 -16.69 -11.22 4.74
C THR A 53 -16.66 -10.20 5.88
N TYR A 54 -17.01 -10.66 7.10
CA TYR A 54 -17.04 -9.78 8.27
C TYR A 54 -16.71 -10.55 9.55
N PRO A 55 -16.05 -9.93 10.58
CA PRO A 55 -15.47 -8.59 10.56
C PRO A 55 -14.20 -8.50 9.72
N TYR A 56 -14.21 -7.57 8.78
CA TYR A 56 -13.05 -7.15 8.02
C TYR A 56 -13.27 -5.67 7.67
N ASP A 57 -12.78 -4.77 8.53
CA ASP A 57 -13.13 -3.35 8.50
C ASP A 57 -12.12 -2.52 9.31
N VAL A 58 -12.29 -1.22 9.30
CA VAL A 58 -11.61 -0.27 10.18
C VAL A 58 -12.47 -0.03 11.42
N PHE A 59 -11.87 -0.21 12.59
CA PHE A 59 -12.51 -0.01 13.88
C PHE A 59 -11.83 1.09 14.70
N PRO A 60 -12.57 1.88 15.48
CA PRO A 60 -11.98 2.90 16.33
C PRO A 60 -11.20 2.25 17.49
N ALA A 61 -10.03 2.79 17.78
CA ALA A 61 -9.28 2.54 19.00
C ALA A 61 -9.28 3.81 19.87
N LYS A 62 -8.68 3.76 21.06
CA LYS A 62 -8.64 4.88 22.01
C LYS A 62 -7.90 6.10 21.46
N ASP A 63 -6.91 5.89 20.59
CA ASP A 63 -5.97 6.89 20.09
C ASP A 63 -5.89 6.94 18.54
N GLY A 64 -6.84 6.33 17.83
CA GLY A 64 -6.96 6.34 16.38
C GLY A 64 -7.76 5.17 15.85
N ASP A 65 -7.38 4.63 14.69
CA ASP A 65 -8.09 3.55 14.01
C ASP A 65 -7.20 2.32 13.80
N VAL A 66 -7.82 1.15 13.79
CA VAL A 66 -7.16 -0.15 13.54
C VAL A 66 -7.96 -0.97 12.55
N VAL A 67 -7.29 -1.62 11.60
CA VAL A 67 -7.90 -2.64 10.74
C VAL A 67 -7.92 -3.95 11.51
N ILE A 68 -9.07 -4.64 11.53
CA ILE A 68 -9.22 -5.99 12.05
C ILE A 68 -9.75 -6.89 10.93
N ALA A 69 -9.06 -8.00 10.64
CA ALA A 69 -9.38 -8.90 9.55
C ALA A 69 -9.71 -10.31 10.05
N ALA A 70 -10.84 -10.47 10.75
CA ALA A 70 -11.31 -11.73 11.32
C ALA A 70 -12.43 -12.38 10.48
N GLY A 71 -12.30 -12.38 9.16
CA GLY A 71 -13.38 -12.70 8.23
C GLY A 71 -13.80 -14.16 8.17
N ASN A 72 -12.94 -15.15 8.43
CA ASN A 72 -13.32 -16.55 8.46
C ASN A 72 -13.74 -17.01 9.88
N ASP A 73 -14.38 -18.18 9.96
CA ASP A 73 -14.96 -18.66 11.23
C ASP A 73 -13.88 -18.94 12.30
N LYS A 74 -12.69 -19.40 11.91
CA LYS A 74 -11.57 -19.60 12.83
C LYS A 74 -11.06 -18.29 13.41
N LEU A 75 -10.81 -17.30 12.58
CA LEU A 75 -10.32 -15.99 13.00
C LEU A 75 -11.38 -15.23 13.81
N PHE A 76 -12.64 -15.37 13.43
CA PHE A 76 -13.74 -14.83 14.22
C PHE A 76 -13.80 -15.46 15.62
N GLY A 77 -13.62 -16.78 15.71
CA GLY A 77 -13.51 -17.48 17.00
C GLY A 77 -12.37 -16.93 17.87
N THR A 78 -11.19 -16.69 17.26
CA THR A 78 -10.05 -16.07 17.95
C THR A 78 -10.37 -14.65 18.42
N LEU A 79 -10.99 -13.84 17.58
CA LEU A 79 -11.41 -12.48 17.95
C LEU A 79 -12.37 -12.50 19.14
N CYS A 80 -13.35 -13.42 19.15
CA CYS A 80 -14.28 -13.57 20.28
C CYS A 80 -13.55 -13.91 21.59
N ASP A 81 -12.53 -14.79 21.52
CA ASP A 81 -11.71 -15.13 22.71
C ASP A 81 -10.93 -13.91 23.21
N VAL A 82 -10.29 -13.18 22.32
CA VAL A 82 -9.53 -11.96 22.69
C VAL A 82 -10.44 -10.88 23.29
N MET A 83 -11.66 -10.75 22.77
CA MET A 83 -12.66 -9.81 23.31
C MET A 83 -13.28 -10.27 24.65
N ASP A 84 -13.00 -11.48 25.11
CA ASP A 84 -13.68 -12.15 26.24
C ASP A 84 -15.20 -12.26 26.01
N ARG A 85 -15.60 -12.63 24.77
CA ARG A 85 -16.98 -12.77 24.32
C ARG A 85 -17.19 -14.12 23.61
N PRO A 86 -16.87 -15.28 24.27
CA PRO A 86 -16.94 -16.58 23.63
C PRO A 86 -18.37 -16.98 23.22
N GLU A 87 -19.40 -16.42 23.84
CA GLU A 87 -20.80 -16.69 23.50
C GLU A 87 -21.17 -16.28 22.08
N LEU A 88 -20.48 -15.28 21.49
CA LEU A 88 -20.71 -14.86 20.12
C LEU A 88 -20.42 -15.94 19.07
N LYS A 89 -19.57 -16.91 19.41
CA LYS A 89 -19.26 -18.06 18.52
C LYS A 89 -20.46 -18.95 18.25
N ALA A 90 -21.40 -19.02 19.20
CA ALA A 90 -22.60 -19.85 19.12
C ALA A 90 -23.86 -19.03 18.79
N ASP A 91 -23.77 -17.73 18.67
CA ASP A 91 -24.90 -16.86 18.31
C ASP A 91 -25.30 -17.12 16.85
N PRO A 92 -26.55 -17.51 16.55
CA PRO A 92 -27.04 -17.72 15.20
C PRO A 92 -26.81 -16.52 14.26
N LYS A 93 -26.77 -15.30 14.77
CA LYS A 93 -26.49 -14.10 13.97
C LYS A 93 -25.07 -14.02 13.46
N PHE A 94 -24.11 -14.75 14.09
CA PHE A 94 -22.68 -14.61 13.80
C PHE A 94 -21.99 -15.95 13.50
N LEU A 95 -22.76 -17.03 13.46
CA LEU A 95 -22.23 -18.40 13.36
C LEU A 95 -21.39 -18.61 12.08
N HIS A 96 -21.87 -18.13 10.95
CA HIS A 96 -21.19 -18.26 9.65
C HIS A 96 -20.89 -16.89 9.04
N ILE A 97 -19.98 -16.86 8.06
CA ILE A 97 -19.58 -15.64 7.34
C ILE A 97 -20.82 -14.88 6.84
N LYS A 98 -21.76 -15.57 6.18
CA LYS A 98 -22.98 -14.96 5.62
C LYS A 98 -23.84 -14.28 6.70
N ASP A 99 -23.88 -14.89 7.89
CA ASP A 99 -24.69 -14.39 9.01
C ASP A 99 -24.05 -13.13 9.59
N ARG A 100 -22.71 -13.10 9.71
CA ARG A 100 -21.95 -11.91 10.14
C ARG A 100 -22.04 -10.78 9.12
N VAL A 101 -21.99 -11.08 7.82
CA VAL A 101 -22.19 -10.06 6.76
C VAL A 101 -23.59 -9.47 6.84
N ALA A 102 -24.64 -10.30 7.05
CA ALA A 102 -26.01 -9.83 7.19
C ALA A 102 -26.22 -8.97 8.44
N ASN A 103 -25.53 -9.28 9.54
CA ASN A 103 -25.61 -8.59 10.84
C ASN A 103 -24.38 -7.70 11.12
N HIS A 104 -23.74 -7.17 10.06
CA HIS A 104 -22.46 -6.44 10.18
C HIS A 104 -22.55 -5.20 11.08
N GLU A 105 -23.66 -4.48 11.11
CA GLU A 105 -23.83 -3.28 11.95
C GLU A 105 -23.80 -3.63 13.45
N GLU A 106 -24.50 -4.70 13.85
CA GLU A 106 -24.49 -5.17 15.24
C GLU A 106 -23.09 -5.67 15.63
N MET A 107 -22.45 -6.45 14.77
CA MET A 107 -21.08 -6.91 14.97
C MET A 107 -20.09 -5.74 15.04
N ARG A 108 -20.24 -4.73 14.16
CA ARG A 108 -19.44 -3.51 14.22
C ARG A 108 -19.53 -2.82 15.56
N THR A 109 -20.76 -2.70 16.09
CA THR A 109 -20.99 -2.10 17.40
C THR A 109 -20.27 -2.86 18.52
N ILE A 110 -20.34 -4.20 18.51
CA ILE A 110 -19.68 -5.06 19.49
C ILE A 110 -18.15 -4.90 19.44
N VAL A 111 -17.57 -5.04 18.24
CA VAL A 111 -16.12 -4.92 18.06
C VAL A 111 -15.62 -3.52 18.40
N SER A 112 -16.33 -2.47 17.96
CA SER A 112 -15.99 -1.08 18.29
C SER A 112 -16.04 -0.78 19.78
N ALA A 113 -17.01 -1.32 20.50
CA ALA A 113 -17.13 -1.16 21.96
C ALA A 113 -15.95 -1.79 22.71
N TRP A 114 -15.34 -2.84 22.16
CA TRP A 114 -14.14 -3.45 22.71
C TRP A 114 -12.89 -2.66 22.29
N SER A 115 -12.68 -2.44 20.98
CA SER A 115 -11.46 -1.82 20.45
C SER A 115 -11.26 -0.39 20.95
N SER A 116 -12.33 0.40 21.12
CA SER A 116 -12.25 1.77 21.65
C SER A 116 -11.75 1.87 23.10
N ARG A 117 -11.65 0.77 23.82
CA ARG A 117 -11.07 0.73 25.17
C ARG A 117 -9.57 0.49 25.20
N HIS A 118 -8.99 0.14 24.06
CA HIS A 118 -7.58 -0.16 23.88
C HIS A 118 -6.92 0.86 22.94
N THR A 119 -5.62 1.07 23.11
CA THR A 119 -4.83 1.83 22.13
C THR A 119 -4.64 1.01 20.86
N ILE A 120 -4.24 1.67 19.78
CA ILE A 120 -3.92 1.00 18.51
C ILE A 120 -2.89 -0.12 18.73
N ASP A 121 -1.82 0.16 19.47
CA ASP A 121 -0.73 -0.79 19.71
C ASP A 121 -1.17 -1.96 20.60
N GLU A 122 -2.07 -1.72 21.56
CA GLU A 122 -2.67 -2.80 22.36
C GLU A 122 -3.55 -3.72 21.51
N VAL A 123 -4.43 -3.17 20.64
CA VAL A 123 -5.26 -3.98 19.74
C VAL A 123 -4.40 -4.79 18.78
N ASP A 124 -3.38 -4.14 18.19
CA ASP A 124 -2.45 -4.78 17.27
C ASP A 124 -1.75 -5.97 17.93
N SER A 125 -1.15 -5.77 19.10
CA SER A 125 -0.46 -6.82 19.84
C SER A 125 -1.39 -7.95 20.28
N LEU A 126 -2.53 -7.64 20.93
CA LEU A 126 -3.48 -8.64 21.44
C LEU A 126 -4.00 -9.56 20.33
N LEU A 127 -4.33 -9.00 19.18
CA LEU A 127 -4.90 -9.77 18.08
C LEU A 127 -3.82 -10.56 17.31
N ASN A 128 -2.68 -9.94 16.98
CA ASN A 128 -1.62 -10.63 16.25
C ASN A 128 -0.97 -11.74 17.08
N ASP A 129 -0.76 -11.54 18.38
CA ASP A 129 -0.24 -12.59 19.29
C ASP A 129 -1.19 -13.78 19.38
N ALA A 130 -2.49 -13.54 19.29
CA ALA A 130 -3.50 -14.60 19.21
C ALA A 130 -3.65 -15.22 17.80
N GLY A 131 -2.96 -14.67 16.79
CA GLY A 131 -3.03 -15.13 15.40
C GLY A 131 -4.25 -14.61 14.63
N CYS A 132 -4.88 -13.53 15.07
CA CYS A 132 -5.94 -12.82 14.36
C CYS A 132 -5.34 -11.55 13.72
N PRO A 133 -5.32 -11.43 12.38
CA PRO A 133 -4.68 -10.29 11.72
C PRO A 133 -5.32 -8.96 12.09
N ALA A 134 -4.50 -8.04 12.58
CA ALA A 134 -4.85 -6.65 12.82
C ALA A 134 -3.66 -5.76 12.37
N SER A 135 -3.93 -4.50 12.12
CA SER A 135 -2.88 -3.53 11.78
C SER A 135 -3.33 -2.10 12.07
N PRO A 136 -2.45 -1.23 12.56
CA PRO A 136 -2.72 0.19 12.70
C PRO A 136 -3.12 0.85 11.37
N VAL A 137 -4.05 1.81 11.40
CA VAL A 137 -4.19 2.80 10.34
C VAL A 137 -3.15 3.89 10.63
N ASN A 138 -1.97 3.74 10.03
CA ASN A 138 -0.85 4.61 10.34
C ASN A 138 -1.03 6.02 9.76
N THR A 139 -0.78 7.03 10.58
CA THR A 139 -0.47 8.38 10.12
C THR A 139 0.94 8.41 9.49
N ILE A 140 1.26 9.45 8.74
CA ILE A 140 2.55 9.52 8.02
C ILE A 140 3.75 9.51 8.98
N ASP A 141 3.64 10.21 10.10
CA ASP A 141 4.67 10.22 11.15
C ASP A 141 4.90 8.83 11.75
N ARG A 142 3.84 8.07 12.05
CA ARG A 142 3.95 6.67 12.50
C ARG A 142 4.59 5.79 11.42
N MET A 143 4.19 5.95 10.16
CA MET A 143 4.73 5.16 9.05
C MET A 143 6.24 5.39 8.84
N VAL A 144 6.71 6.65 8.89
CA VAL A 144 8.14 6.96 8.72
C VAL A 144 8.99 6.58 9.93
N ALA A 145 8.39 6.34 11.08
CA ALA A 145 9.05 5.86 12.30
C ALA A 145 8.91 4.33 12.49
N ASP A 146 8.10 3.64 11.68
CA ASP A 146 7.80 2.23 11.83
C ASP A 146 9.07 1.37 11.65
N PRO A 147 9.41 0.49 12.63
CA PRO A 147 10.62 -0.34 12.59
C PRO A 147 10.66 -1.28 11.37
N GLN A 148 9.53 -1.77 10.91
CA GLN A 148 9.45 -2.64 9.74
C GLN A 148 9.59 -1.84 8.45
N ILE A 149 8.86 -0.74 8.30
CA ILE A 149 8.81 0.06 7.07
C ILE A 149 10.11 0.88 6.92
N ALA A 150 10.45 1.69 7.91
CA ALA A 150 11.62 2.55 7.88
C ALA A 150 12.91 1.76 8.15
N GLY A 151 12.92 0.89 9.16
CA GLY A 151 14.07 0.11 9.57
C GLY A 151 14.36 -1.08 8.66
N ALA A 152 13.64 -2.19 8.83
CA ALA A 152 13.92 -3.44 8.14
C ALA A 152 13.76 -3.34 6.60
N ARG A 153 12.79 -2.56 6.12
CA ARG A 153 12.56 -2.35 4.69
C ARG A 153 13.34 -1.18 4.10
N GLY A 154 13.91 -0.28 4.93
CA GLY A 154 14.69 0.87 4.48
C GLY A 154 13.93 1.74 3.47
N MET A 155 12.67 2.06 3.77
CA MET A 155 11.80 2.77 2.83
C MET A 155 12.05 4.28 2.81
N PHE A 156 12.76 4.83 3.81
CA PHE A 156 13.02 6.26 3.95
C PHE A 156 14.52 6.56 4.12
N PRO A 157 15.36 6.29 3.09
CA PRO A 157 16.77 6.63 3.14
C PRO A 157 16.98 8.14 3.20
N GLU A 158 17.98 8.57 3.96
CA GLU A 158 18.42 9.96 4.00
C GLU A 158 19.27 10.28 2.78
N ILE A 159 19.04 11.45 2.20
CA ILE A 159 19.89 12.07 1.16
C ILE A 159 20.25 13.49 1.58
N ASP A 160 21.36 14.01 1.06
CA ASP A 160 21.74 15.43 1.20
C ASP A 160 21.38 16.16 -0.09
N GLN A 161 20.23 16.84 -0.08
CA GLN A 161 19.70 17.53 -1.26
C GLN A 161 20.28 18.95 -1.33
N PRO A 162 20.95 19.34 -2.44
CA PRO A 162 21.45 20.70 -2.64
C PRO A 162 20.36 21.76 -2.41
N GLY A 163 20.68 22.78 -1.60
CA GLY A 163 19.77 23.87 -1.28
C GLY A 163 18.73 23.58 -0.19
N ILE A 164 18.58 22.30 0.22
CA ILE A 164 17.64 21.89 1.28
C ILE A 164 18.39 21.27 2.47
N GLY A 165 19.46 20.50 2.22
CA GLY A 165 20.17 19.73 3.22
C GLY A 165 19.63 18.30 3.36
N LYS A 166 19.85 17.70 4.51
CA LYS A 166 19.46 16.31 4.78
C LYS A 166 17.95 16.16 4.86
N LEU A 167 17.42 15.22 4.08
CA LEU A 167 16.01 14.85 4.10
C LEU A 167 15.82 13.36 3.79
N GLN A 168 14.74 12.77 4.28
CA GLN A 168 14.34 11.42 3.94
C GLN A 168 13.46 11.42 2.69
N ILE A 169 13.74 10.51 1.76
CA ILE A 169 12.94 10.31 0.55
C ILE A 169 12.42 8.88 0.47
N THR A 170 11.32 8.67 -0.25
CA THR A 170 10.75 7.34 -0.42
C THR A 170 11.62 6.49 -1.35
N ALA A 171 12.04 5.32 -0.88
CA ALA A 171 12.74 4.32 -1.69
C ALA A 171 11.76 3.46 -2.51
N THR A 172 12.30 2.68 -3.46
CA THR A 172 11.51 1.69 -4.21
C THR A 172 11.08 0.52 -3.32
N ALA A 173 9.87 0.02 -3.55
CA ALA A 173 9.33 -1.16 -2.87
C ALA A 173 10.05 -2.47 -3.28
N GLN A 174 10.58 -2.54 -4.50
CA GLN A 174 11.32 -3.69 -5.00
C GLN A 174 12.70 -3.77 -4.33
N LYS A 175 12.92 -4.83 -3.57
CA LYS A 175 14.21 -5.11 -2.90
C LYS A 175 14.91 -6.28 -3.60
N LEU A 176 15.96 -5.98 -4.36
CA LEU A 176 16.75 -6.98 -5.07
C LEU A 176 17.94 -7.41 -4.22
N THR A 177 18.22 -8.70 -4.16
CA THR A 177 19.28 -9.25 -3.31
C THR A 177 20.70 -8.95 -3.80
N ARG A 178 20.87 -8.76 -5.11
CA ARG A 178 22.18 -8.53 -5.75
C ARG A 178 22.37 -7.07 -6.20
N THR A 179 21.29 -6.41 -6.62
CA THR A 179 21.33 -5.04 -7.10
C THR A 179 20.71 -4.12 -6.06
N LYS A 180 21.45 -3.11 -5.63
CA LYS A 180 20.91 -2.12 -4.69
C LYS A 180 19.78 -1.32 -5.35
N SER A 181 18.58 -1.43 -4.79
CA SER A 181 17.38 -0.68 -5.21
C SER A 181 17.15 0.49 -4.24
N CYS A 182 18.06 1.45 -4.26
CA CYS A 182 17.95 2.66 -3.43
C CYS A 182 18.32 3.89 -4.28
N PRO A 183 17.89 5.10 -3.88
CA PRO A 183 18.39 6.33 -4.46
C PRO A 183 19.90 6.39 -4.37
N ARG A 184 20.57 6.78 -5.46
CA ARG A 184 22.04 6.79 -5.56
C ARG A 184 22.63 8.18 -5.38
N LYS A 185 21.89 9.19 -5.79
CA LYS A 185 22.26 10.60 -5.69
C LYS A 185 21.01 11.44 -5.41
N PRO A 186 21.16 12.66 -4.90
CA PRO A 186 20.05 13.60 -4.80
C PRO A 186 19.49 13.99 -6.17
N ALA A 187 18.35 14.69 -6.20
CA ALA A 187 17.79 15.23 -7.42
C ALA A 187 18.79 16.25 -8.02
N PRO A 188 19.06 16.19 -9.35
CA PRO A 188 19.99 17.10 -9.96
C PRO A 188 19.44 18.54 -10.00
N LEU A 189 20.33 19.50 -9.92
CA LEU A 189 20.00 20.90 -10.24
C LEU A 189 19.73 21.07 -11.74
N LEU A 190 19.08 22.17 -12.11
CA LEU A 190 18.79 22.47 -13.50
C LEU A 190 20.09 22.50 -14.34
N GLY A 191 20.14 21.63 -15.35
CA GLY A 191 21.28 21.51 -16.26
C GLY A 191 22.52 20.80 -15.69
N GLU A 192 22.48 20.28 -14.45
CA GLU A 192 23.63 19.60 -13.81
C GLU A 192 24.18 18.43 -14.64
N ASP A 193 23.29 17.66 -15.25
CA ASP A 193 23.67 16.48 -16.05
C ASP A 193 23.87 16.80 -17.55
N ASN A 194 23.75 18.09 -18.01
CA ASN A 194 23.83 18.43 -19.43
C ASN A 194 25.12 17.94 -20.09
N ALA A 195 26.28 18.13 -19.46
CA ALA A 195 27.55 17.70 -20.00
C ALA A 195 27.64 16.17 -20.17
N ALA A 196 27.18 15.42 -19.17
CA ALA A 196 27.18 13.96 -19.22
C ALA A 196 26.20 13.44 -20.28
N ILE A 197 24.96 13.94 -20.30
CA ILE A 197 23.91 13.44 -21.19
C ILE A 197 24.17 13.82 -22.64
N TYR A 198 24.41 15.07 -22.94
CA TYR A 198 24.65 15.50 -24.32
C TYR A 198 26.00 15.05 -24.84
N GLY A 199 27.04 14.94 -23.99
CA GLY A 199 28.33 14.37 -24.34
C GLY A 199 28.21 12.88 -24.68
N GLU A 200 27.52 12.08 -23.84
CA GLU A 200 27.37 10.63 -24.06
C GLU A 200 26.51 10.30 -25.29
N PHE A 201 25.33 10.95 -25.44
CA PHE A 201 24.37 10.58 -26.49
C PHE A 201 24.57 11.35 -27.81
N LEU A 202 25.06 12.57 -27.78
CA LEU A 202 25.21 13.43 -28.97
C LEU A 202 26.67 13.73 -29.34
N GLY A 203 27.62 13.38 -28.49
CA GLY A 203 29.04 13.66 -28.71
C GLY A 203 29.37 15.16 -28.63
N TYR A 204 28.57 15.96 -27.90
CA TYR A 204 28.82 17.39 -27.75
C TYR A 204 29.99 17.63 -26.79
N ASP A 205 30.91 18.45 -27.22
CA ASP A 205 32.03 18.95 -26.40
C ASP A 205 31.62 20.18 -25.56
N GLU A 206 32.52 20.62 -24.69
CA GLU A 206 32.31 21.79 -23.86
C GLU A 206 32.04 23.08 -24.63
N ALA A 207 32.67 23.22 -25.83
CA ALA A 207 32.49 24.40 -26.69
C ALA A 207 31.05 24.44 -27.22
N LYS A 208 30.51 23.30 -27.67
CA LYS A 208 29.13 23.18 -28.15
C LYS A 208 28.12 23.39 -27.05
N LEU A 209 28.38 22.86 -25.87
CA LEU A 209 27.52 23.08 -24.69
C LEU A 209 27.51 24.56 -24.28
N GLY A 210 28.67 25.22 -24.33
CA GLY A 210 28.78 26.66 -24.06
C GLY A 210 27.99 27.50 -25.08
N GLU A 211 28.05 27.18 -26.37
CA GLU A 211 27.22 27.82 -27.39
C GLU A 211 25.72 27.68 -27.10
N LEU A 212 25.26 26.47 -26.82
CA LEU A 212 23.84 26.19 -26.53
C LEU A 212 23.35 26.90 -25.28
N LYS A 213 24.21 27.02 -24.27
CA LYS A 213 23.91 27.77 -23.05
C LYS A 213 23.77 29.28 -23.32
N VAL A 214 24.65 29.85 -24.14
CA VAL A 214 24.57 31.27 -24.56
C VAL A 214 23.29 31.53 -25.35
N LEU A 215 22.85 30.56 -26.16
CA LEU A 215 21.61 30.64 -26.93
C LEU A 215 20.34 30.39 -26.07
N GLY A 216 20.48 30.05 -24.81
CA GLY A 216 19.35 29.70 -23.92
C GLY A 216 18.60 28.43 -24.28
N VAL A 217 19.27 27.49 -24.95
CA VAL A 217 18.71 26.20 -25.35
C VAL A 217 18.81 25.18 -24.21
N ILE A 218 19.90 25.26 -23.44
CA ILE A 218 20.16 24.39 -22.27
C ILE A 218 20.57 25.20 -21.05
#